data_9abe0b6b23f88b425aa9dc7a31f4a38f
#
_entry.id   9abe0b6b23f88b425aa9dc7a31f4a38f
#
_cell.length_a   1.000
_cell.length_b   1.000
_cell.length_c   1.000
_cell.angle_alpha   90.00
_cell.angle_beta   90.00
_cell.angle_gamma   90.00
#
_symmetry.space_group_name_H-M   'P 1'
#
loop_
_entity.id
_entity.type
_entity.pdbx_description
1 polymer ?
#
loop_
_entity_poly.entity_id
_entity_poly.type
_entity_poly.pdbx_seq_one_letter_code
_entity_poly.pdbx_strand_id
1 'polypeptide(L)'
;MSPVVGWRILHTVCMLSLAGGCALSALAQERMPATAWAATASVERGRALLANRQDSGCILCHTVPGMAAGGDLGPPLAGLAGRADAGQIRQRIADSRSMNPATIMPAYYSTQGLQRVAGAYAGQTVLTGQGLEDIVAYLLANTPSPTGASQQP
;
A
#
# COMPACT_ATOMS: atom_id res chain seq x y z
N MET A 1 -3.57 71.87 -26.81
CA MET A 1 -2.82 70.87 -27.64
C MET A 1 -1.77 70.29 -26.73
N SER A 2 -1.99 69.12 -26.13
CA SER A 2 -0.96 68.31 -25.44
C SER A 2 -1.48 66.91 -25.26
N PRO A 3 -0.79 65.89 -25.71
CA PRO A 3 -1.22 64.52 -25.52
C PRO A 3 -0.61 63.91 -24.25
N VAL A 4 -1.39 63.41 -23.36
CA VAL A 4 -0.98 62.54 -22.24
C VAL A 4 -1.78 61.24 -22.33
N VAL A 5 -1.37 60.42 -23.28
CA VAL A 5 -1.83 59.04 -23.39
C VAL A 5 -0.57 58.17 -23.53
N GLY A 6 -0.29 57.30 -22.57
CA GLY A 6 0.78 56.32 -22.79
C GLY A 6 1.54 55.78 -21.59
N TRP A 7 0.94 55.68 -20.39
CA TRP A 7 1.68 55.04 -19.27
C TRP A 7 0.82 54.13 -18.37
N ARG A 8 -0.11 53.38 -18.91
CA ARG A 8 -0.94 52.51 -18.09
C ARG A 8 -1.04 51.04 -18.53
N ILE A 9 -0.16 50.58 -19.43
CA ILE A 9 -0.26 49.20 -19.94
C ILE A 9 0.96 48.30 -19.56
N LEU A 10 1.87 48.74 -18.70
CA LEU A 10 3.08 47.94 -18.42
C LEU A 10 3.15 47.31 -17.03
N HIS A 11 2.08 47.31 -16.25
CA HIS A 11 2.12 46.75 -14.88
C HIS A 11 1.17 45.57 -14.62
N THR A 12 0.53 45.00 -15.64
CA THR A 12 -0.48 43.92 -15.44
C THR A 12 -0.01 42.53 -15.88
N VAL A 13 1.22 42.35 -16.29
CA VAL A 13 1.70 41.04 -16.84
C VAL A 13 2.62 40.27 -15.87
N CYS A 14 2.97 40.79 -14.69
CA CYS A 14 3.99 40.16 -13.82
C CYS A 14 3.45 39.45 -12.57
N MET A 15 2.14 39.21 -12.41
CA MET A 15 1.57 38.59 -11.19
C MET A 15 0.82 37.28 -11.41
N LEU A 16 1.06 36.54 -12.49
CA LEU A 16 0.37 35.26 -12.75
C LEU A 16 1.28 34.03 -12.84
N SER A 17 2.49 34.03 -12.31
CA SER A 17 3.42 32.90 -12.50
C SER A 17 3.91 32.20 -11.24
N LEU A 18 3.29 32.37 -10.07
CA LEU A 18 3.78 31.79 -8.80
C LEU A 18 2.84 30.81 -8.09
N ALA A 19 1.73 30.40 -8.68
CA ALA A 19 0.79 29.47 -8.05
C ALA A 19 0.82 28.03 -8.59
N GLY A 20 1.72 27.69 -9.51
CA GLY A 20 1.73 26.38 -10.21
C GLY A 20 2.67 25.31 -9.64
N GLY A 21 3.48 25.62 -8.61
CA GLY A 21 4.62 24.76 -8.23
C GLY A 21 4.37 23.66 -7.21
N CYS A 22 3.28 23.70 -6.43
CA CYS A 22 3.11 22.77 -5.30
C CYS A 22 2.21 21.55 -5.57
N ALA A 23 1.45 21.53 -6.66
CA ALA A 23 0.49 20.44 -6.91
C ALA A 23 1.10 19.20 -7.59
N LEU A 24 2.28 19.31 -8.22
CA LEU A 24 2.90 18.19 -8.94
C LEU A 24 3.66 17.21 -8.02
N SER A 25 4.06 17.62 -6.83
CA SER A 25 4.83 16.76 -5.93
C SER A 25 3.98 15.70 -5.22
N ALA A 26 2.69 15.94 -4.99
CA ALA A 26 1.79 14.99 -4.32
C ALA A 26 1.41 13.82 -5.23
N LEU A 27 1.35 14.02 -6.54
CA LEU A 27 0.98 12.95 -7.50
C LEU A 27 2.15 12.02 -7.86
N ALA A 28 3.38 12.39 -7.53
CA ALA A 28 4.56 11.57 -7.80
C ALA A 28 4.72 10.43 -6.78
N GLN A 29 4.15 10.56 -5.59
CA GLN A 29 4.28 9.57 -4.52
C GLN A 29 3.45 8.30 -4.77
N GLU A 30 2.35 8.40 -5.51
CA GLU A 30 1.47 7.26 -5.83
C GLU A 30 1.91 6.44 -7.05
N ARG A 31 2.91 6.90 -7.79
CA ARG A 31 3.37 6.28 -9.04
C ARG A 31 4.72 5.59 -8.96
N MET A 32 5.29 5.40 -7.78
CA MET A 32 6.51 4.59 -7.71
C MET A 32 6.19 3.16 -8.14
N PRO A 33 6.96 2.60 -9.09
CA PRO A 33 6.74 1.21 -9.48
C PRO A 33 6.95 0.28 -8.29
N ALA A 34 6.17 -0.79 -8.20
CA ALA A 34 6.24 -1.78 -7.12
C ALA A 34 7.68 -2.28 -6.85
N THR A 35 8.52 -2.29 -7.87
CA THR A 35 9.94 -2.63 -7.78
C THR A 35 10.75 -1.67 -6.91
N ALA A 36 10.43 -0.36 -6.90
CA ALA A 36 11.13 0.61 -6.07
C ALA A 36 10.78 0.45 -4.58
N TRP A 37 9.53 0.19 -4.26
CA TRP A 37 9.10 -0.10 -2.88
C TRP A 37 9.64 -1.44 -2.39
N ALA A 38 9.68 -2.46 -3.25
CA ALA A 38 10.24 -3.77 -2.91
C ALA A 38 11.74 -3.68 -2.55
N ALA A 39 12.50 -2.80 -3.23
CA ALA A 39 13.92 -2.58 -2.93
C ALA A 39 14.17 -1.97 -1.54
N THR A 40 13.18 -1.27 -0.97
CA THR A 40 13.23 -0.63 0.34
C THR A 40 12.35 -1.31 1.38
N ALA A 41 11.80 -2.49 1.06
CA ALA A 41 10.92 -3.24 1.93
C ALA A 41 11.61 -3.67 3.22
N SER A 42 10.89 -3.59 4.35
CA SER A 42 11.39 -3.94 5.67
C SER A 42 10.51 -5.01 6.31
N VAL A 43 11.13 -6.11 6.67
CA VAL A 43 10.49 -7.22 7.40
C VAL A 43 9.93 -6.74 8.74
N GLU A 44 10.65 -5.85 9.43
CA GLU A 44 10.24 -5.32 10.73
C GLU A 44 9.01 -4.42 10.61
N ARG A 45 8.98 -3.50 9.62
CA ARG A 45 7.80 -2.68 9.37
C ARG A 45 6.61 -3.54 8.95
N GLY A 46 6.85 -4.56 8.12
CA GLY A 46 5.82 -5.52 7.72
C GLY A 46 5.23 -6.27 8.92
N ARG A 47 6.08 -6.69 9.86
CA ARG A 47 5.63 -7.28 11.13
C ARG A 47 4.75 -6.34 11.92
N ALA A 48 5.17 -5.09 12.08
CA ALA A 48 4.42 -4.09 12.82
C ALA A 48 3.04 -3.82 12.18
N LEU A 49 2.99 -3.70 10.85
CA LEU A 49 1.74 -3.53 10.12
C LEU A 49 0.80 -4.73 10.28
N LEU A 50 1.30 -5.95 10.13
CA LEU A 50 0.50 -7.17 10.30
C LEU A 50 -0.08 -7.30 11.72
N ALA A 51 0.70 -6.91 12.74
CA ALA A 51 0.28 -6.94 14.14
C ALA A 51 -0.72 -5.83 14.50
N ASN A 52 -0.79 -4.77 13.71
CA ASN A 52 -1.66 -3.63 13.99
C ASN A 52 -3.10 -3.96 13.62
N ARG A 53 -3.94 -4.06 14.66
CA ARG A 53 -5.37 -4.37 14.52
C ARG A 53 -6.20 -3.23 13.94
N GLN A 54 -5.70 -1.99 14.04
CA GLN A 54 -6.42 -0.78 13.62
C GLN A 54 -6.10 -0.40 12.17
N ASP A 55 -4.83 -0.50 11.77
CA ASP A 55 -4.38 -0.04 10.45
C ASP A 55 -4.62 -1.10 9.38
N SER A 56 -4.17 -2.34 9.61
CA SER A 56 -4.31 -3.41 8.63
C SER A 56 -5.32 -4.48 9.04
N GLY A 57 -5.41 -4.78 10.34
CA GLY A 57 -6.32 -5.78 10.87
C GLY A 57 -6.05 -7.23 10.43
N CYS A 58 -4.90 -7.51 9.81
CA CYS A 58 -4.59 -8.85 9.26
C CYS A 58 -4.71 -9.96 10.30
N ILE A 59 -4.22 -9.72 11.53
CA ILE A 59 -4.30 -10.69 12.63
C ILE A 59 -5.72 -10.90 13.18
N LEU A 60 -6.69 -10.09 12.78
CA LEU A 60 -8.09 -10.33 13.16
C LEU A 60 -8.65 -11.58 12.48
N CYS A 61 -8.13 -11.88 11.29
CA CYS A 61 -8.62 -12.98 10.46
C CYS A 61 -7.59 -14.10 10.26
N HIS A 62 -6.28 -13.80 10.33
CA HIS A 62 -5.23 -14.75 10.02
C HIS A 62 -4.33 -15.06 11.22
N THR A 63 -3.94 -16.31 11.34
CA THR A 63 -2.77 -16.69 12.14
C THR A 63 -1.52 -16.36 11.34
N VAL A 64 -0.63 -15.54 11.93
CA VAL A 64 0.58 -15.01 11.29
C VAL A 64 1.81 -15.62 11.97
N PRO A 65 2.80 -16.14 11.22
CA PRO A 65 4.04 -16.69 11.80
C PRO A 65 4.74 -15.66 12.69
N GLY A 66 5.26 -16.10 13.83
CA GLY A 66 5.98 -15.24 14.77
C GLY A 66 5.09 -14.26 15.57
N MET A 67 3.77 -14.44 15.54
CA MET A 67 2.83 -13.67 16.35
C MET A 67 2.04 -14.60 17.29
N ALA A 68 1.88 -14.17 18.55
CA ALA A 68 1.21 -14.97 19.57
C ALA A 68 -0.33 -15.02 19.42
N ALA A 69 -0.90 -14.04 18.71
CA ALA A 69 -2.35 -13.95 18.49
C ALA A 69 -2.65 -13.93 17.00
N GLY A 70 -3.79 -14.49 16.61
CA GLY A 70 -4.29 -14.46 15.24
C GLY A 70 -5.69 -15.06 15.19
N GLY A 71 -6.46 -14.64 14.17
CA GLY A 71 -7.79 -15.20 13.89
C GLY A 71 -7.71 -16.46 13.03
N ASP A 72 -8.86 -17.10 12.87
CA ASP A 72 -9.06 -18.33 12.10
C ASP A 72 -10.08 -18.17 10.96
N LEU A 73 -10.58 -16.94 10.75
CA LEU A 73 -11.51 -16.63 9.67
C LEU A 73 -10.85 -16.75 8.28
N GLY A 74 -9.56 -16.41 8.20
CA GLY A 74 -8.73 -16.60 7.03
C GLY A 74 -7.72 -17.74 7.21
N PRO A 75 -7.16 -18.28 6.13
CA PRO A 75 -6.18 -19.37 6.22
C PRO A 75 -4.91 -18.92 6.97
N PRO A 76 -4.23 -19.86 7.66
CA PRO A 76 -2.93 -19.59 8.27
C PRO A 76 -1.91 -19.12 7.24
N LEU A 77 -1.13 -18.09 7.59
CA LEU A 77 -0.09 -17.54 6.70
C LEU A 77 1.26 -18.26 6.83
N ALA A 78 1.37 -19.23 7.75
CA ALA A 78 2.53 -20.11 7.82
C ALA A 78 2.71 -20.90 6.52
N GLY A 79 3.95 -21.03 6.05
CA GLY A 79 4.27 -21.75 4.83
C GLY A 79 3.81 -21.06 3.54
N LEU A 80 3.45 -19.79 3.60
CA LEU A 80 2.92 -19.07 2.42
C LEU A 80 3.95 -18.95 1.29
N ALA A 81 5.23 -18.68 1.58
CA ALA A 81 6.26 -18.57 0.55
C ALA A 81 6.55 -19.91 -0.19
N GLY A 82 6.15 -21.05 0.38
CA GLY A 82 6.18 -22.33 -0.33
C GLY A 82 4.97 -22.56 -1.27
N ARG A 83 3.96 -21.68 -1.20
CA ARG A 83 2.69 -21.82 -1.95
C ARG A 83 2.40 -20.66 -2.88
N ALA A 84 3.10 -19.54 -2.73
CA ALA A 84 2.89 -18.33 -3.52
C ALA A 84 4.19 -17.52 -3.60
N ASP A 85 4.44 -16.94 -4.76
CA ASP A 85 5.53 -15.99 -4.96
C ASP A 85 5.15 -14.57 -4.49
N ALA A 86 6.13 -13.65 -4.49
CA ALA A 86 5.93 -12.28 -4.08
C ALA A 86 4.82 -11.56 -4.87
N GLY A 87 4.73 -11.81 -6.18
CA GLY A 87 3.72 -11.22 -7.05
C GLY A 87 2.31 -11.68 -6.69
N GLN A 88 2.15 -12.98 -6.45
CA GLN A 88 0.88 -13.58 -6.06
C GLN A 88 0.43 -13.11 -4.66
N ILE A 89 1.36 -13.00 -3.71
CA ILE A 89 1.07 -12.47 -2.37
C ILE A 89 0.65 -11.01 -2.47
N ARG A 90 1.41 -10.21 -3.21
CA ARG A 90 1.11 -8.79 -3.45
C ARG A 90 -0.28 -8.60 -4.05
N GLN A 91 -0.59 -9.32 -5.13
CA GLN A 91 -1.89 -9.22 -5.80
C GLN A 91 -3.04 -9.57 -4.85
N ARG A 92 -2.88 -10.62 -4.05
CA ARG A 92 -3.90 -11.06 -3.10
C ARG A 92 -4.16 -10.05 -1.99
N ILE A 93 -3.12 -9.37 -1.51
CA ILE A 93 -3.27 -8.31 -0.51
C ILE A 93 -3.85 -7.05 -1.17
N ALA A 94 -3.34 -6.69 -2.34
CA ALA A 94 -3.79 -5.48 -3.03
C ALA A 94 -5.30 -5.53 -3.33
N ASP A 95 -5.75 -6.60 -3.97
CA ASP A 95 -7.17 -6.84 -4.23
C ASP A 95 -7.45 -8.33 -4.44
N SER A 96 -7.82 -9.00 -3.37
CA SER A 96 -8.14 -10.44 -3.39
C SER A 96 -9.36 -10.78 -4.24
N ARG A 97 -10.24 -9.80 -4.52
CA ARG A 97 -11.43 -9.99 -5.36
C ARG A 97 -11.06 -10.29 -6.83
N SER A 98 -9.88 -9.85 -7.28
CA SER A 98 -9.37 -10.18 -8.61
C SER A 98 -9.11 -11.67 -8.81
N MET A 99 -8.90 -12.41 -7.71
CA MET A 99 -8.65 -13.87 -7.71
C MET A 99 -9.87 -14.65 -7.26
N ASN A 100 -10.63 -14.13 -6.33
CA ASN A 100 -11.86 -14.72 -5.81
C ASN A 100 -12.90 -13.62 -5.55
N PRO A 101 -13.87 -13.40 -6.43
CA PRO A 101 -14.90 -12.38 -6.25
C PRO A 101 -15.79 -12.56 -5.01
N ALA A 102 -15.86 -13.79 -4.47
CA ALA A 102 -16.63 -14.10 -3.27
C ALA A 102 -15.83 -13.94 -1.96
N THR A 103 -14.59 -13.46 -2.03
CA THR A 103 -13.74 -13.28 -0.85
C THR A 103 -14.32 -12.24 0.11
N ILE A 104 -14.14 -12.51 1.41
CA ILE A 104 -14.39 -11.53 2.49
C ILE A 104 -13.15 -10.72 2.85
N MET A 105 -11.97 -11.10 2.32
CA MET A 105 -10.73 -10.35 2.55
C MET A 105 -10.83 -8.99 1.87
N PRO A 106 -10.62 -7.89 2.60
CA PRO A 106 -10.67 -6.55 2.02
C PRO A 106 -9.62 -6.32 0.91
N ALA A 107 -9.90 -5.38 0.02
CA ALA A 107 -8.88 -4.83 -0.88
C ALA A 107 -8.07 -3.78 -0.11
N TYR A 108 -6.79 -4.05 0.10
CA TYR A 108 -5.93 -3.17 0.90
C TYR A 108 -5.24 -2.08 0.08
N TYR A 109 -5.10 -2.29 -1.23
CA TYR A 109 -4.41 -1.36 -2.14
C TYR A 109 -5.23 -1.05 -3.40
N SER A 110 -6.53 -1.25 -3.36
CA SER A 110 -7.46 -0.90 -4.43
C SER A 110 -8.61 -0.07 -3.88
N THR A 111 -8.99 0.97 -4.61
CA THR A 111 -10.17 1.78 -4.33
C THR A 111 -11.33 1.45 -5.28
N GLN A 112 -11.14 0.49 -6.18
CA GLN A 112 -12.15 0.11 -7.18
C GLN A 112 -13.29 -0.69 -6.55
N GLY A 113 -14.53 -0.33 -6.89
CA GLY A 113 -15.73 -1.07 -6.47
C GLY A 113 -16.02 -1.05 -4.97
N LEU A 114 -15.36 -0.18 -4.20
CA LEU A 114 -15.64 0.00 -2.78
C LEU A 114 -16.97 0.73 -2.60
N GLN A 115 -17.76 0.29 -1.62
CA GLN A 115 -19.05 0.89 -1.25
C GLN A 115 -19.05 1.31 0.21
N ARG A 116 -19.83 2.33 0.56
CA ARG A 116 -20.00 2.81 1.93
C ARG A 116 -18.71 3.29 2.59
N VAL A 117 -17.78 3.82 1.80
CA VAL A 117 -16.54 4.42 2.32
C VAL A 117 -16.90 5.77 2.96
N ALA A 118 -16.48 5.98 4.20
CA ALA A 118 -16.65 7.27 4.85
C ALA A 118 -15.87 8.35 4.07
N GLY A 119 -16.47 9.57 3.99
CA GLY A 119 -15.91 10.64 3.14
C GLY A 119 -14.44 10.97 3.43
N ALA A 120 -14.01 10.84 4.69
CA ALA A 120 -12.61 11.04 5.08
C ALA A 120 -11.62 10.03 4.44
N TYR A 121 -12.09 8.88 3.99
CA TYR A 121 -11.27 7.81 3.39
C TYR A 121 -11.58 7.59 1.91
N ALA A 122 -12.45 8.40 1.33
CA ALA A 122 -12.82 8.26 -0.08
C ALA A 122 -11.59 8.45 -0.98
N GLY A 123 -11.36 7.51 -1.89
CA GLY A 123 -10.21 7.52 -2.79
C GLY A 123 -8.88 7.14 -2.15
N GLN A 124 -8.86 6.72 -0.89
CA GLN A 124 -7.64 6.28 -0.20
C GLN A 124 -7.58 4.75 -0.12
N THR A 125 -6.37 4.20 -0.24
CA THR A 125 -6.09 2.79 0.02
C THR A 125 -5.84 2.57 1.51
N VAL A 126 -6.12 1.37 2.02
CA VAL A 126 -5.84 1.02 3.43
C VAL A 126 -4.33 0.99 3.68
N LEU A 127 -3.57 0.40 2.75
CA LEU A 127 -2.11 0.35 2.80
C LEU A 127 -1.50 1.34 1.83
N THR A 128 -0.33 1.87 2.17
CA THR A 128 0.55 2.51 1.20
C THR A 128 1.24 1.45 0.33
N GLY A 129 1.80 1.82 -0.82
CA GLY A 129 2.59 0.90 -1.64
C GLY A 129 3.79 0.34 -0.87
N GLN A 130 4.48 1.16 -0.06
CA GLN A 130 5.56 0.70 0.79
C GLN A 130 5.07 -0.29 1.87
N GLY A 131 3.95 0.00 2.52
CA GLY A 131 3.38 -0.89 3.52
C GLY A 131 2.97 -2.25 2.95
N LEU A 132 2.46 -2.28 1.73
CA LEU A 132 2.18 -3.52 1.01
C LEU A 132 3.45 -4.35 0.80
N GLU A 133 4.55 -3.73 0.32
CA GLU A 133 5.82 -4.43 0.10
C GLU A 133 6.48 -4.87 1.41
N ASP A 134 6.38 -4.07 2.48
CA ASP A 134 6.86 -4.44 3.80
C ASP A 134 6.16 -5.72 4.33
N ILE A 135 4.84 -5.82 4.15
CA ILE A 135 4.08 -7.01 4.51
C ILE A 135 4.50 -8.21 3.65
N VAL A 136 4.65 -8.04 2.34
CA VAL A 136 5.12 -9.09 1.44
C VAL A 136 6.49 -9.61 1.88
N ALA A 137 7.43 -8.70 2.19
CA ALA A 137 8.76 -9.06 2.67
C ALA A 137 8.70 -9.87 3.97
N TYR A 138 7.86 -9.48 4.94
CA TYR A 138 7.68 -10.24 6.17
C TYR A 138 7.16 -11.65 5.91
N LEU A 139 6.12 -11.78 5.11
CA LEU A 139 5.50 -13.06 4.82
C LEU A 139 6.45 -14.03 4.10
N LEU A 140 7.30 -13.51 3.23
CA LEU A 140 8.32 -14.31 2.56
C LEU A 140 9.46 -14.74 3.50
N ALA A 141 9.91 -13.84 4.39
CA ALA A 141 11.02 -14.10 5.30
C ALA A 141 10.66 -15.06 6.44
N ASN A 142 9.40 -15.05 6.88
CA ASN A 142 8.93 -15.84 8.03
C ASN A 142 8.23 -17.15 7.62
N THR A 143 8.53 -17.64 6.44
CA THR A 143 8.09 -18.96 5.99
C THR A 143 9.28 -19.89 6.11
N PRO A 144 9.19 -20.97 6.90
CA PRO A 144 10.21 -22.02 6.86
C PRO A 144 10.32 -22.53 5.42
N SER A 145 11.51 -22.44 4.84
CA SER A 145 11.79 -23.14 3.58
C SER A 145 11.53 -24.63 3.78
N PRO A 146 10.92 -25.32 2.82
CA PRO A 146 10.70 -26.77 2.92
C PRO A 146 12.00 -27.59 3.04
N THR A 147 13.16 -26.95 2.89
CA THR A 147 14.48 -27.56 2.97
C THR A 147 14.97 -27.84 4.40
N GLY A 148 14.24 -27.43 5.46
CA GLY A 148 14.65 -27.58 6.86
C GLY A 148 14.09 -28.80 7.59
N ALA A 149 13.35 -29.68 6.96
CA ALA A 149 12.73 -30.85 7.60
C ALA A 149 13.68 -32.07 7.79
N SER A 150 14.98 -31.89 7.58
CA SER A 150 15.94 -33.01 7.63
C SER A 150 17.10 -32.80 8.60
N GLN A 151 16.89 -32.15 9.75
CA GLN A 151 17.85 -32.18 10.85
C GLN A 151 17.15 -32.04 12.21
N GLN A 152 16.55 -33.11 12.68
CA GLN A 152 16.44 -33.40 14.09
C GLN A 152 17.01 -34.80 14.34
N PRO A 153 17.99 -34.94 15.28
CA PRO A 153 18.58 -36.21 15.64
C PRO A 153 17.63 -37.11 16.38
#